data_6d70651831d346a288c313c164ef46d1
#
_entry.id   6d70651831d346a288c313c164ef46d1
#
_cell.length_a   1.000
_cell.length_b   1.000
_cell.length_c   1.000
_cell.angle_alpha   90.00
_cell.angle_beta   90.00
_cell.angle_gamma   90.00
#
_symmetry.space_group_name_H-M   'P 1'
#
loop_
_entity.id
_entity.type
_entity.pdbx_description
1 polymer ?
#
loop_
_entity_poly.entity_id
_entity_poly.type
_entity_poly.pdbx_seq_one_letter_code
_entity_poly.pdbx_strand_id
1 'polypeptide(L)'
;MFERAPKLEKTFRRYPQAPLFARLADHYLRKGRLMRAQALCEEGCERFPSYPTGFFVLSRCYERQRMWEEARTALDHGLRLDPDNPAGYRRLAHVYREMGNETLALKCLERAAALDPLSETLGFELEQMLTAVRNCARRGAVTPVAE
;
A
#
# COMPACT_ATOMS: atom_id res chain seq x y z
N MET A 1 16.21 20.59 -2.28
CA MET A 1 15.22 19.70 -1.65
C MET A 1 14.21 20.44 -0.77
N PHE A 2 14.64 21.48 -0.06
CA PHE A 2 13.75 22.24 0.84
C PHE A 2 12.73 23.14 0.12
N GLU A 3 12.93 23.44 -1.17
CA GLU A 3 12.10 24.37 -1.94
C GLU A 3 10.84 23.76 -2.57
N ARG A 4 10.66 22.42 -2.53
CA ARG A 4 9.52 21.76 -3.22
C ARG A 4 8.20 21.89 -2.47
N ALA A 5 8.21 21.89 -1.15
CA ALA A 5 6.97 21.96 -0.36
C ALA A 5 6.22 23.29 -0.53
N PRO A 6 6.86 24.45 -0.37
CA PRO A 6 6.17 25.72 -0.55
C PRO A 6 5.62 25.91 -1.96
N LYS A 7 6.34 25.41 -2.97
CA LYS A 7 5.89 25.46 -4.36
C LYS A 7 4.69 24.55 -4.59
N LEU A 8 4.71 23.32 -4.04
CA LEU A 8 3.59 22.37 -4.14
C LEU A 8 2.35 22.90 -3.41
N GLU A 9 2.50 23.44 -2.21
CA GLU A 9 1.39 24.05 -1.46
C GLU A 9 0.77 25.22 -2.21
N LYS A 10 1.62 26.08 -2.76
CA LYS A 10 1.17 27.22 -3.56
C LYS A 10 0.43 26.76 -4.82
N THR A 11 0.96 25.75 -5.50
CA THR A 11 0.33 25.17 -6.68
C THR A 11 -0.99 24.49 -6.34
N PHE A 12 -1.02 23.75 -5.24
CA PHE A 12 -2.25 23.09 -4.75
C PHE A 12 -3.35 24.12 -4.45
N ARG A 13 -3.01 25.20 -3.77
CA ARG A 13 -3.96 26.29 -3.50
C ARG A 13 -4.45 26.98 -4.75
N ARG A 14 -3.57 27.13 -5.76
CA ARG A 14 -3.90 27.78 -7.02
C ARG A 14 -4.78 26.93 -7.93
N TYR A 15 -4.61 25.60 -7.86
CA TYR A 15 -5.33 24.65 -8.70
C TYR A 15 -6.07 23.59 -7.87
N PRO A 16 -7.11 24.01 -7.12
CA PRO A 16 -7.81 23.09 -6.22
C PRO A 16 -8.59 22.00 -6.96
N GLN A 17 -8.77 22.13 -8.27
CA GLN A 17 -9.46 21.16 -9.12
C GLN A 17 -8.55 20.05 -9.63
N ALA A 18 -7.23 20.20 -9.48
CA ALA A 18 -6.29 19.17 -9.89
C ALA A 18 -6.00 18.24 -8.69
N PRO A 19 -5.85 16.93 -8.91
CA PRO A 19 -5.60 15.96 -7.83
C PRO A 19 -4.14 16.01 -7.35
N LEU A 20 -3.66 17.19 -7.03
CA LEU A 20 -2.28 17.43 -6.55
C LEU A 20 -2.10 17.03 -5.09
N PHE A 21 -3.18 16.78 -4.39
CA PHE A 21 -3.15 16.42 -2.97
C PHE A 21 -2.29 15.18 -2.68
N ALA A 22 -2.32 14.19 -3.56
CA ALA A 22 -1.55 12.95 -3.38
C ALA A 22 -0.04 13.21 -3.39
N ARG A 23 0.44 14.08 -4.27
CA ARG A 23 1.85 14.48 -4.32
C ARG A 23 2.26 15.27 -3.09
N LEU A 24 1.41 16.17 -2.64
CA LEU A 24 1.65 16.97 -1.43
C LEU A 24 1.62 16.08 -0.18
N ALA A 25 0.66 15.16 -0.09
CA ALA A 25 0.58 14.20 0.99
C ALA A 25 1.80 13.27 1.04
N ASP A 26 2.26 12.77 -0.10
CA ASP A 26 3.49 11.97 -0.18
C ASP A 26 4.71 12.77 0.31
N HIS A 27 4.79 14.04 -0.05
CA HIS A 27 5.84 14.92 0.47
C HIS A 27 5.76 15.05 1.99
N TYR A 28 4.58 15.27 2.56
CA TYR A 28 4.40 15.33 4.01
C TYR A 28 4.76 14.01 4.72
N LEU A 29 4.43 12.87 4.12
CA LEU A 29 4.83 11.57 4.63
C LEU A 29 6.35 11.42 4.71
N ARG A 30 7.06 11.82 3.67
CA ARG A 30 8.53 11.78 3.64
C ARG A 30 9.15 12.70 4.68
N LYS A 31 8.48 13.78 5.05
CA LYS A 31 8.92 14.71 6.10
C LYS A 31 8.45 14.32 7.51
N GLY A 32 7.79 13.18 7.66
CA GLY A 32 7.29 12.72 8.95
C GLY A 32 6.05 13.47 9.46
N ARG A 33 5.41 14.26 8.60
CA ARG A 33 4.18 15.01 8.95
C ARG A 33 2.95 14.16 8.66
N LEU A 34 2.83 13.05 9.35
CA LEU A 34 1.84 12.02 9.11
C LEU A 34 0.40 12.51 9.20
N MET A 35 0.06 13.28 10.23
CA MET A 35 -1.31 13.76 10.44
C MET A 35 -1.76 14.73 9.34
N ARG A 36 -0.85 15.56 8.84
CA ARG A 36 -1.15 16.45 7.70
C ARG A 36 -1.35 15.66 6.41
N ALA A 37 -0.51 14.67 6.18
CA ALA A 37 -0.63 13.79 5.02
C ALA A 37 -1.96 13.05 5.03
N GLN A 38 -2.35 12.48 6.16
CA GLN A 38 -3.61 11.76 6.32
C GLN A 38 -4.82 12.67 6.09
N ALA A 39 -4.90 13.81 6.76
CA ALA A 39 -6.00 14.74 6.60
C ALA A 39 -6.16 15.19 5.14
N LEU A 40 -5.05 15.47 4.48
CA LEU A 40 -5.03 15.87 3.08
C LEU A 40 -5.52 14.75 2.14
N CYS A 41 -5.12 13.50 2.43
CA CYS A 41 -5.58 12.34 1.66
C CYS A 41 -7.05 12.03 1.89
N GLU A 42 -7.54 12.11 3.12
CA GLU A 42 -8.96 11.87 3.43
C GLU A 42 -9.85 12.87 2.70
N GLU A 43 -9.53 14.16 2.80
CA GLU A 43 -10.24 15.21 2.07
C GLU A 43 -10.11 15.02 0.55
N GLY A 44 -8.91 14.74 0.07
CA GLY A 44 -8.64 14.56 -1.35
C GLY A 44 -9.35 13.35 -1.96
N CYS A 45 -9.44 12.23 -1.25
CA CYS A 45 -10.15 11.04 -1.69
C CYS A 45 -11.66 11.26 -1.75
N GLU A 46 -12.24 12.04 -0.85
CA GLU A 46 -13.65 12.44 -0.93
C GLU A 46 -13.92 13.33 -2.14
N ARG A 47 -12.99 14.22 -2.43
CA ARG A 47 -13.10 15.18 -3.53
C ARG A 47 -12.82 14.57 -4.90
N PHE A 48 -11.92 13.59 -4.95
CA PHE A 48 -11.51 12.88 -6.17
C PHE A 48 -11.66 11.36 -6.00
N PRO A 49 -12.90 10.84 -5.88
CA PRO A 49 -13.14 9.43 -5.56
C PRO A 49 -12.71 8.45 -6.65
N SER A 50 -12.40 8.93 -7.84
CA SER A 50 -11.95 8.10 -8.97
C SER A 50 -10.43 8.19 -9.21
N TYR A 51 -9.69 8.82 -8.31
CA TYR A 51 -8.24 8.99 -8.43
C TYR A 51 -7.50 7.97 -7.56
N PRO A 52 -6.94 6.89 -8.16
CA PRO A 52 -6.39 5.77 -7.38
C PRO A 52 -5.16 6.14 -6.55
N THR A 53 -4.30 7.03 -7.04
CA THR A 53 -3.08 7.43 -6.32
C THR A 53 -3.37 8.00 -4.95
N GLY A 54 -4.48 8.73 -4.79
CA GLY A 54 -4.92 9.24 -3.50
C GLY A 54 -5.13 8.14 -2.46
N PHE A 55 -5.79 7.06 -2.86
CA PHE A 55 -6.03 5.90 -1.99
C PHE A 55 -4.75 5.16 -1.65
N PHE A 56 -3.80 5.06 -2.58
CA PHE A 56 -2.51 4.42 -2.31
C PHE A 56 -1.66 5.25 -1.32
N VAL A 57 -1.68 6.57 -1.43
CA VAL A 57 -0.99 7.42 -0.44
C VAL A 57 -1.70 7.37 0.92
N LEU A 58 -3.03 7.35 0.93
CA LEU A 58 -3.82 7.20 2.16
C LEU A 58 -3.50 5.89 2.87
N SER A 59 -3.38 4.79 2.13
CA SER A 59 -3.00 3.50 2.70
C SER A 59 -1.64 3.56 3.39
N ARG A 60 -0.69 4.28 2.82
CA ARG A 60 0.63 4.49 3.44
C ARG A 60 0.55 5.26 4.75
N CYS A 61 -0.37 6.20 4.86
CA CYS A 61 -0.62 6.90 6.11
C CYS A 61 -1.13 5.95 7.20
N TYR A 62 -2.06 5.07 6.84
CA TYR A 62 -2.60 4.07 7.75
C TYR A 62 -1.57 3.00 8.14
N GLU A 63 -0.78 2.52 7.17
CA GLU A 63 0.30 1.55 7.43
C GLU A 63 1.30 2.09 8.48
N ARG A 64 1.66 3.34 8.39
CA ARG A 64 2.56 3.98 9.37
C ARG A 64 1.98 4.05 10.78
N GLN A 65 0.67 4.07 10.89
CA GLN A 65 -0.05 4.05 12.17
C GLN A 65 -0.41 2.64 12.62
N ARG A 66 -0.03 1.62 11.86
CA ARG A 66 -0.41 0.22 12.07
C ARG A 66 -1.94 0.00 12.05
N MET A 67 -2.66 0.84 11.36
CA MET A 67 -4.09 0.74 11.11
C MET A 67 -4.31 -0.15 9.88
N TRP A 68 -4.13 -1.46 10.07
CA TRP A 68 -4.06 -2.42 8.96
C TRP A 68 -5.39 -2.61 8.22
N GLU A 69 -6.51 -2.58 8.94
CA GLU A 69 -7.83 -2.70 8.31
C GLU A 69 -8.16 -1.49 7.43
N GLU A 70 -7.86 -0.30 7.91
CA GLU A 70 -8.05 0.93 7.15
C GLU A 70 -7.10 0.98 5.96
N ALA A 71 -5.86 0.54 6.14
CA ALA A 71 -4.89 0.43 5.05
C ALA A 71 -5.36 -0.55 3.98
N ARG A 72 -5.86 -1.71 4.38
CA ARG A 72 -6.44 -2.70 3.46
C ARG A 72 -7.60 -2.13 2.68
N THR A 73 -8.52 -1.47 3.35
CA THR A 73 -9.70 -0.86 2.71
C THR A 73 -9.30 0.20 1.68
N ALA A 74 -8.33 1.05 2.01
CA ALA A 74 -7.82 2.06 1.08
C ALA A 74 -7.14 1.41 -0.13
N LEU A 75 -6.33 0.37 0.08
CA LEU A 75 -5.67 -0.38 -1.00
C LEU A 75 -6.68 -1.09 -1.90
N ASP A 76 -7.68 -1.74 -1.34
CA ASP A 76 -8.75 -2.39 -2.10
C ASP A 76 -9.47 -1.37 -2.98
N HIS A 77 -9.74 -0.19 -2.46
CA HIS A 77 -10.38 0.87 -3.22
C HIS A 77 -9.48 1.36 -4.37
N GLY A 78 -8.22 1.63 -4.08
CA GLY A 78 -7.24 2.03 -5.10
C GLY A 78 -7.06 0.97 -6.20
N LEU A 79 -7.03 -0.30 -5.84
CA LEU A 79 -6.88 -1.42 -6.79
C LEU A 79 -8.16 -1.68 -7.61
N ARG A 80 -9.34 -1.34 -7.11
CA ARG A 80 -10.55 -1.35 -7.95
C ARG A 80 -10.48 -0.29 -9.06
N LEU A 81 -9.88 0.85 -8.75
CA LEU A 81 -9.71 1.94 -9.72
C LEU A 81 -8.54 1.69 -10.67
N ASP A 82 -7.50 1.03 -10.21
CA ASP A 82 -6.29 0.70 -10.96
C ASP A 82 -5.89 -0.77 -10.71
N PRO A 83 -6.57 -1.73 -11.36
CA PRO A 83 -6.41 -3.16 -11.07
C PRO A 83 -5.08 -3.76 -11.55
N ASP A 84 -4.33 -3.06 -12.37
CA ASP A 84 -3.06 -3.55 -12.94
C ASP A 84 -1.84 -2.85 -12.29
N ASN A 85 -1.95 -2.46 -11.04
CA ASN A 85 -0.88 -1.81 -10.30
C ASN A 85 -0.12 -2.81 -9.41
N PRO A 86 1.09 -3.25 -9.82
CA PRO A 86 1.87 -4.22 -9.04
C PRO A 86 2.31 -3.67 -7.68
N ALA A 87 2.62 -2.38 -7.59
CA ALA A 87 2.98 -1.75 -6.32
C ALA A 87 1.82 -1.77 -5.30
N GLY A 88 0.59 -1.62 -5.77
CA GLY A 88 -0.61 -1.74 -4.95
C GLY A 88 -0.77 -3.13 -4.36
N TYR A 89 -0.63 -4.17 -5.17
CA TYR A 89 -0.69 -5.56 -4.70
C TYR A 89 0.46 -5.93 -3.77
N ARG A 90 1.66 -5.46 -4.05
CA ARG A 90 2.80 -5.66 -3.15
C ARG A 90 2.54 -5.06 -1.77
N ARG A 91 1.98 -3.89 -1.73
CA ARG A 91 1.62 -3.19 -0.50
C ARG A 91 0.50 -3.90 0.25
N LEU A 92 -0.50 -4.37 -0.48
CA LEU A 92 -1.59 -5.17 0.08
C LEU A 92 -1.08 -6.49 0.68
N ALA A 93 -0.12 -7.13 0.04
CA ALA A 93 0.55 -8.32 0.56
C ALA A 93 1.23 -8.02 1.92
N HIS A 94 1.93 -6.90 2.02
CA HIS A 94 2.54 -6.48 3.28
C HIS A 94 1.48 -6.29 4.37
N VAL A 95 0.39 -5.61 4.07
CA VAL A 95 -0.73 -5.41 5.02
C VAL A 95 -1.31 -6.74 5.50
N TYR A 96 -1.57 -7.69 4.59
CA TYR A 96 -2.08 -9.01 4.97
C TYR A 96 -1.08 -9.80 5.84
N ARG A 97 0.21 -9.67 5.60
CA ARG A 97 1.23 -10.29 6.46
C ARG A 97 1.19 -9.73 7.87
N GLU A 98 1.09 -8.42 8.01
CA GLU A 98 0.97 -7.77 9.32
C GLU A 98 -0.33 -8.14 10.05
N MET A 99 -1.38 -8.46 9.30
CA MET A 99 -2.64 -8.98 9.83
C MET A 99 -2.60 -10.49 10.13
N GLY A 100 -1.49 -11.16 9.85
CA GLY A 100 -1.34 -12.60 10.06
C GLY A 100 -1.98 -13.49 8.99
N ASN A 101 -2.40 -12.93 7.87
CA ASN A 101 -3.01 -13.68 6.77
C ASN A 101 -2.02 -13.95 5.64
N GLU A 102 -1.18 -14.94 5.82
CA GLU A 102 -0.13 -15.30 4.86
C GLU A 102 -0.67 -15.82 3.53
N THR A 103 -1.82 -16.47 3.54
CA THR A 103 -2.45 -17.00 2.32
C THR A 103 -2.86 -15.88 1.37
N LEU A 104 -3.54 -14.86 1.89
CA LEU A 104 -3.92 -13.70 1.08
C LEU A 104 -2.71 -12.87 0.68
N ALA A 105 -1.73 -12.73 1.57
CA ALA A 105 -0.48 -12.06 1.25
C ALA A 105 0.25 -12.72 0.09
N LEU A 106 0.33 -14.06 0.08
CA LEU A 106 0.93 -14.82 -1.02
C LEU A 106 0.20 -14.57 -2.35
N LYS A 107 -1.13 -14.66 -2.35
CA LYS A 107 -1.94 -14.36 -3.54
C LYS A 107 -1.70 -12.96 -4.10
N CYS A 108 -1.56 -11.97 -3.22
CA CYS A 108 -1.26 -10.60 -3.64
C CYS A 108 0.13 -10.49 -4.26
N LEU A 109 1.15 -11.14 -3.69
CA LEU A 109 2.50 -11.16 -4.27
C LEU A 109 2.55 -11.89 -5.60
N GLU A 110 1.85 -13.01 -5.73
CA GLU A 110 1.72 -13.72 -7.02
C GLU A 110 1.11 -12.83 -8.09
N ARG A 111 0.06 -12.08 -7.73
CA ARG A 111 -0.57 -11.12 -8.64
C ARG A 111 0.39 -9.99 -9.02
N ALA A 112 1.11 -9.43 -8.05
CA ALA A 112 2.09 -8.38 -8.31
C ALA A 112 3.21 -8.86 -9.24
N ALA A 113 3.75 -10.06 -9.00
CA ALA A 113 4.78 -10.66 -9.84
C ALA A 113 4.29 -10.99 -11.26
N ALA A 114 3.02 -11.39 -11.39
CA ALA A 114 2.40 -11.62 -12.70
C ALA A 114 2.25 -10.32 -13.51
N LEU A 115 1.98 -9.20 -12.83
CA LEU A 115 1.84 -7.88 -13.47
C LEU A 115 3.19 -7.26 -13.83
N ASP A 116 4.23 -7.56 -13.07
CA ASP A 116 5.60 -7.09 -13.32
C ASP A 116 6.61 -8.24 -13.20
N PRO A 117 6.66 -9.13 -14.23
CA PRO A 117 7.51 -10.33 -14.17
C PRO A 117 9.01 -10.03 -14.25
N LEU A 118 9.39 -8.81 -14.61
CA LEU A 118 10.79 -8.39 -14.71
C LEU A 118 11.32 -7.80 -13.39
N SER A 119 10.45 -7.60 -12.40
CA SER A 119 10.86 -7.10 -11.09
C SER A 119 11.57 -8.17 -10.28
N GLU A 120 12.88 -8.07 -10.18
CA GLU A 120 13.70 -8.96 -9.34
C GLU A 120 13.28 -8.88 -7.87
N THR A 121 12.89 -7.71 -7.41
CA THR A 121 12.43 -7.49 -6.04
C THR A 121 11.18 -8.30 -5.72
N LEU A 122 10.18 -8.26 -6.61
CA LEU A 122 8.95 -9.02 -6.45
C LEU A 122 9.20 -10.53 -6.54
N GLY A 123 10.06 -10.95 -7.46
CA GLY A 123 10.48 -12.35 -7.57
C GLY A 123 11.12 -12.86 -6.28
N PHE A 124 12.03 -12.08 -5.72
CA PHE A 124 12.70 -12.41 -4.47
C PHE A 124 11.74 -12.47 -3.26
N GLU A 125 10.87 -11.48 -3.13
CA GLU A 125 9.86 -11.47 -2.07
C GLU A 125 8.90 -12.66 -2.17
N LEU A 126 8.49 -13.00 -3.38
CA LEU A 126 7.63 -14.15 -3.64
C LEU A 126 8.32 -15.47 -3.25
N GLU A 127 9.57 -15.67 -3.66
CA GLU A 127 10.35 -16.85 -3.28
C GLU A 127 10.52 -16.97 -1.77
N GLN A 128 10.85 -15.88 -1.10
CA GLN A 128 10.96 -15.87 0.36
C GLN A 128 9.65 -16.30 1.03
N MET A 129 8.54 -15.78 0.54
CA MET A 129 7.23 -16.10 1.10
C MET A 129 6.83 -17.56 0.84
N LEU A 130 7.07 -18.06 -0.36
CA LEU A 130 6.84 -19.48 -0.70
C LEU A 130 7.67 -20.41 0.19
N THR A 131 8.91 -20.05 0.45
CA THR A 131 9.79 -20.82 1.34
C THR A 131 9.27 -20.83 2.77
N ALA A 132 8.81 -19.67 3.27
CA ALA A 132 8.22 -19.58 4.60
C ALA A 132 6.95 -20.42 4.74
N VAL A 133 6.07 -20.40 3.74
CA VAL A 133 4.84 -21.20 3.71
C VAL A 133 5.17 -22.71 3.68
N ARG A 134 6.12 -23.12 2.86
CA ARG A 134 6.58 -24.54 2.81
C ARG A 134 7.15 -24.99 4.16
N ASN A 135 7.93 -24.15 4.81
CA ASN A 135 8.50 -24.45 6.12
C ASN A 135 7.43 -24.55 7.21
N CYS A 136 6.43 -23.67 7.19
CA CYS A 136 5.27 -23.76 8.07
C CYS A 136 4.47 -25.04 7.84
N ALA A 137 4.22 -25.41 6.59
CA ALA A 137 3.51 -26.64 6.25
C ALA A 137 4.29 -27.89 6.72
N ARG A 138 5.61 -27.92 6.56
CA ARG A 138 6.47 -29.01 7.07
C ARG A 138 6.42 -29.11 8.60
N ARG A 139 6.45 -27.99 9.31
CA ARG A 139 6.34 -27.95 10.78
C ARG A 139 4.96 -28.38 11.26
N GLY A 140 3.91 -27.95 10.57
CA GLY A 140 2.53 -28.36 10.86
C GLY A 140 2.27 -29.85 10.60
N ALA A 141 2.97 -30.47 9.65
CA ALA A 141 2.91 -31.92 9.39
C ALA A 141 3.69 -32.73 10.43
N VAL A 142 4.65 -32.14 11.14
CA VAL A 142 5.48 -32.78 12.16
C VAL A 142 4.87 -32.73 13.56
N THR A 143 4.01 -31.75 13.82
CA THR A 143 3.24 -31.69 15.06
C THR A 143 1.92 -32.43 14.86
N PRO A 144 1.76 -33.65 15.40
CA PRO A 144 0.45 -34.26 15.42
C PRO A 144 -0.47 -33.30 16.17
N VAL A 145 -1.54 -32.88 15.50
CA VAL A 145 -2.59 -32.12 16.13
C VAL A 145 -3.09 -32.99 17.29
N ALA A 146 -2.65 -32.67 18.49
CA ALA A 146 -3.26 -33.26 19.68
C ALA A 146 -4.72 -32.87 19.66
N GLU A 147 -5.57 -33.85 19.53
CA GLU A 147 -7.00 -33.68 19.60
C GLU A 147 -7.46 -33.00 20.86
#